data_176fbf446bba3b7fbd33b6e3eba270d3
#
_entry.id   176fbf446bba3b7fbd33b6e3eba270d3
#
_cell.length_a   1.000
_cell.length_b   1.000
_cell.length_c   1.000
_cell.angle_alpha   90.00
_cell.angle_beta   90.00
_cell.angle_gamma   90.00
#
_symmetry.space_group_name_H-M   'P 1'
#
loop_
_entity.id
_entity.type
_entity.pdbx_description
1 polymer ?
#
loop_
_entity_poly.entity_id
_entity_poly.type
_entity_poly.pdbx_seq_one_letter_code
_entity_poly.pdbx_strand_id
1 'polypeptide(L)'
;LGDVYKRQAANPSHLEAANTVLEGIVRAKQDVYREQGVEGHPVLPILIHGDAAFAGQGIVMETLQMADLKAYTTGGTVHVVVNNQIGFTTLPNDGRTATHATDIARMTKAPVFHVNADDPDAVVRAARLAFEYRERFGRDVVIDLICYRRRGHNEADDPSMTQPKMYQDIDA
;
A
#
# COMPACT_ATOMS: atom_id res chain seq x y z
N LEU A 1 17.63 -21.32 -1.32
CA LEU A 1 16.45 -20.44 -1.38
C LEU A 1 15.23 -21.37 -1.50
N GLY A 2 14.42 -21.45 -0.44
CA GLY A 2 13.19 -22.25 -0.45
C GLY A 2 12.15 -21.68 -1.42
N ASP A 3 11.16 -22.48 -1.79
CA ASP A 3 10.07 -22.06 -2.66
C ASP A 3 9.25 -20.94 -2.01
N VAL A 4 9.17 -19.79 -2.69
CA VAL A 4 8.32 -18.68 -2.27
C VAL A 4 6.95 -18.84 -2.91
N TYR A 5 5.92 -19.12 -2.10
CA TYR A 5 4.55 -19.20 -2.57
C TYR A 5 3.89 -17.81 -2.52
N LYS A 6 3.47 -17.32 -3.69
CA LYS A 6 2.65 -16.12 -3.80
C LYS A 6 1.17 -16.51 -3.84
N ARG A 7 0.35 -15.88 -3.01
CA ARG A 7 -1.10 -16.01 -3.04
C ARG A 7 -1.73 -14.63 -3.00
N GLN A 8 -2.76 -14.44 -3.82
CA GLN A 8 -3.54 -13.21 -3.85
C GLN A 8 -4.90 -13.48 -3.22
N ALA A 9 -5.34 -12.60 -2.31
CA ALA A 9 -6.71 -12.60 -1.83
C ALA A 9 -7.66 -12.06 -2.92
N ALA A 10 -8.90 -12.53 -2.92
CA ALA A 10 -9.93 -11.94 -3.77
C ALA A 10 -10.13 -10.46 -3.39
N ASN A 11 -10.22 -9.60 -4.40
CA ASN A 11 -10.41 -8.17 -4.20
C ASN A 11 -11.77 -7.74 -4.76
N PRO A 12 -12.72 -7.34 -3.90
CA PRO A 12 -14.01 -6.81 -4.34
C PRO A 12 -13.84 -5.39 -4.93
N SER A 13 -14.90 -4.88 -5.56
CA SER A 13 -14.92 -3.50 -6.07
C SER A 13 -14.92 -2.42 -4.99
N HIS A 14 -15.18 -2.77 -3.74
CA HIS A 14 -15.10 -1.85 -2.59
C HIS A 14 -13.63 -1.59 -2.25
N LEU A 15 -13.17 -0.37 -2.52
CA LEU A 15 -11.79 0.03 -2.28
C LEU A 15 -11.40 -0.21 -0.81
N GLU A 16 -10.21 -0.76 -0.60
CA GLU A 16 -9.59 -1.03 0.70
C GLU A 16 -10.29 -2.12 1.57
N ALA A 17 -11.42 -2.67 1.14
CA ALA A 17 -12.13 -3.69 1.91
C ALA A 17 -11.33 -4.99 2.09
N ALA A 18 -10.39 -5.28 1.19
CA ALA A 18 -9.55 -6.47 1.28
C ALA A 18 -8.45 -6.37 2.35
N ASN A 19 -8.15 -5.18 2.89
CA ASN A 19 -7.04 -4.97 3.83
C ASN A 19 -7.17 -5.84 5.07
N THR A 20 -8.26 -5.70 5.81
CA THR A 20 -8.51 -6.46 7.04
C THR A 20 -8.67 -7.95 6.78
N VAL A 21 -9.22 -8.32 5.62
CA VAL A 21 -9.35 -9.73 5.20
C VAL A 21 -7.98 -10.35 4.96
N LEU A 22 -7.05 -9.63 4.30
CA LEU A 22 -5.68 -10.10 4.10
C LEU A 22 -4.97 -10.29 5.43
N GLU A 23 -5.06 -9.32 6.34
CA GLU A 23 -4.45 -9.44 7.68
C GLU A 23 -4.98 -10.67 8.44
N GLY A 24 -6.28 -10.94 8.38
CA GLY A 24 -6.87 -12.13 8.98
C GLY A 24 -6.36 -13.43 8.35
N ILE A 25 -6.23 -13.49 7.03
CA ILE A 25 -5.66 -14.64 6.31
C ILE A 25 -4.20 -14.86 6.70
N VAL A 26 -3.41 -13.80 6.78
CA VAL A 26 -1.99 -13.86 7.18
C VAL A 26 -1.88 -14.36 8.61
N ARG A 27 -2.66 -13.80 9.53
CA ARG A 27 -2.66 -14.22 10.94
C ARG A 27 -3.00 -15.71 11.09
N ALA A 28 -4.05 -16.18 10.43
CA ALA A 28 -4.44 -17.59 10.47
C ALA A 28 -3.34 -18.52 9.96
N LYS A 29 -2.65 -18.13 8.87
CA LYS A 29 -1.51 -18.92 8.36
C LYS A 29 -0.34 -18.94 9.33
N GLN A 30 -0.02 -17.81 9.95
CA GLN A 30 1.05 -17.75 10.94
C GLN A 30 0.74 -18.58 12.18
N ASP A 31 -0.52 -18.63 12.61
CA ASP A 31 -0.95 -19.48 13.71
C ASP A 31 -0.73 -20.98 13.39
N VAL A 32 -1.07 -21.41 12.16
CA VAL A 32 -0.77 -22.78 11.68
C VAL A 32 0.73 -23.07 11.65
N TYR A 33 1.55 -22.15 11.15
CA TYR A 33 3.00 -22.31 11.14
C TYR A 33 3.58 -22.38 12.56
N ARG A 34 3.04 -21.59 13.49
CA ARG A 34 3.45 -21.63 14.90
C ARG A 34 3.15 -22.98 15.56
N GLU A 35 1.98 -23.57 15.26
CA GLU A 35 1.64 -24.92 15.71
C GLU A 35 2.60 -25.99 15.17
N GLN A 36 3.20 -25.75 14.00
CA GLN A 36 4.23 -26.59 13.39
C GLN A 36 5.65 -26.31 13.91
N GLY A 37 5.80 -25.41 14.88
CA GLY A 37 7.09 -25.05 15.48
C GLY A 37 7.90 -24.02 14.68
N VAL A 38 7.30 -23.35 13.70
CA VAL A 38 7.95 -22.25 12.95
C VAL A 38 7.87 -20.97 13.78
N GLU A 39 9.00 -20.40 14.11
CA GLU A 39 9.09 -19.14 14.86
C GLU A 39 9.00 -17.91 13.96
N GLY A 40 8.66 -16.76 14.56
CA GLY A 40 8.60 -15.47 13.90
C GLY A 40 7.34 -15.25 13.06
N HIS A 41 7.48 -14.50 11.97
CA HIS A 41 6.38 -14.10 11.08
C HIS A 41 6.65 -14.55 9.63
N PRO A 42 6.51 -15.85 9.32
CA PRO A 42 6.95 -16.43 8.04
C PRO A 42 6.09 -16.02 6.83
N VAL A 43 4.99 -15.30 7.05
CA VAL A 43 4.13 -14.81 5.98
C VAL A 43 4.28 -13.29 5.87
N LEU A 44 4.61 -12.82 4.68
CA LEU A 44 4.72 -11.39 4.38
C LEU A 44 3.43 -10.88 3.75
N PRO A 45 2.62 -10.07 4.46
CA PRO A 45 1.52 -9.34 3.85
C PRO A 45 2.04 -8.17 3.00
N ILE A 46 1.47 -8.02 1.81
CA ILE A 46 1.69 -6.86 0.94
C ILE A 46 0.32 -6.33 0.54
N LEU A 47 0.05 -5.07 0.86
CA LEU A 47 -1.15 -4.34 0.47
C LEU A 47 -0.79 -3.27 -0.55
N ILE A 48 -1.48 -3.28 -1.70
CA ILE A 48 -1.29 -2.29 -2.77
C ILE A 48 -2.50 -1.38 -2.80
N HIS A 49 -2.27 -0.08 -2.69
CA HIS A 49 -3.29 0.96 -2.55
C HIS A 49 -3.20 2.00 -3.67
N GLY A 50 -4.32 2.61 -4.02
CA GLY A 50 -4.32 3.91 -4.69
C GLY A 50 -4.20 5.04 -3.66
N ASP A 51 -3.59 6.16 -4.02
CA ASP A 51 -3.33 7.27 -3.11
C ASP A 51 -4.61 7.91 -2.54
N ALA A 52 -5.61 8.13 -3.37
CA ALA A 52 -6.87 8.70 -2.93
C ALA A 52 -7.64 7.76 -1.98
N ALA A 53 -7.64 6.46 -2.27
CA ALA A 53 -8.28 5.46 -1.43
C ALA A 53 -7.53 5.29 -0.09
N PHE A 54 -6.20 5.26 -0.11
CA PHE A 54 -5.38 5.17 1.10
C PHE A 54 -5.63 6.35 2.04
N ALA A 55 -5.68 7.57 1.50
CA ALA A 55 -5.92 8.77 2.29
C ALA A 55 -7.37 8.90 2.78
N GLY A 56 -8.36 8.45 1.99
CA GLY A 56 -9.77 8.78 2.17
C GLY A 56 -10.67 7.69 2.72
N GLN A 57 -10.24 6.42 2.69
CA GLN A 57 -11.05 5.29 3.17
C GLN A 57 -10.74 5.00 4.65
N GLY A 58 -11.74 5.16 5.53
CA GLY A 58 -11.57 4.99 6.99
C GLY A 58 -11.04 3.62 7.40
N ILE A 59 -11.36 2.56 6.64
CA ILE A 59 -10.88 1.20 6.89
C ILE A 59 -9.34 1.08 6.84
N VAL A 60 -8.65 1.96 6.10
CA VAL A 60 -7.18 2.00 6.10
C VAL A 60 -6.65 2.41 7.47
N MET A 61 -7.22 3.47 8.05
CA MET A 61 -6.85 3.92 9.39
C MET A 61 -7.14 2.86 10.45
N GLU A 62 -8.29 2.19 10.34
CA GLU A 62 -8.67 1.09 11.24
C GLU A 62 -7.70 -0.10 11.12
N THR A 63 -7.30 -0.46 9.91
CA THR A 63 -6.32 -1.52 9.67
C THR A 63 -4.95 -1.17 10.28
N LEU A 64 -4.47 0.05 10.06
CA LEU A 64 -3.22 0.53 10.64
C LEU A 64 -3.25 0.54 12.17
N GLN A 65 -4.39 0.89 12.78
CA GLN A 65 -4.53 0.88 14.23
C GLN A 65 -4.49 -0.53 14.84
N MET A 66 -4.79 -1.57 14.07
CA MET A 66 -4.71 -2.96 14.53
C MET A 66 -3.30 -3.56 14.43
N ALA A 67 -2.39 -2.95 13.68
CA ALA A 67 -1.10 -3.53 13.30
C ALA A 67 -0.25 -4.04 14.47
N ASP A 68 -0.16 -3.26 15.54
CA ASP A 68 0.64 -3.59 16.73
C ASP A 68 -0.18 -4.21 17.88
N LEU A 69 -1.48 -4.46 17.68
CA LEU A 69 -2.30 -5.06 18.73
C LEU A 69 -2.05 -6.56 18.84
N LYS A 70 -1.84 -7.06 20.05
CA LYS A 70 -1.48 -8.45 20.32
C LYS A 70 -2.40 -9.48 19.66
N ALA A 71 -3.71 -9.20 19.59
CA ALA A 71 -4.69 -10.11 18.98
C ALA A 71 -4.71 -10.05 17.45
N TYR A 72 -4.20 -8.99 16.83
CA TYR A 72 -4.32 -8.73 15.39
C TYR A 72 -2.99 -8.69 14.64
N THR A 73 -1.88 -8.41 15.33
CA THR A 73 -0.58 -8.23 14.67
C THR A 73 -0.19 -9.43 13.81
N THR A 74 0.36 -9.13 12.65
CA THR A 74 0.93 -10.09 11.68
C THR A 74 2.45 -9.99 11.59
N GLY A 75 3.07 -9.18 12.45
CA GLY A 75 4.50 -8.90 12.40
C GLY A 75 4.88 -7.93 11.29
N GLY A 76 3.96 -7.03 10.97
CA GLY A 76 4.14 -5.94 10.02
C GLY A 76 3.74 -6.28 8.58
N THR A 77 3.15 -5.28 7.95
CA THR A 77 2.68 -5.29 6.56
C THR A 77 3.49 -4.30 5.74
N VAL A 78 3.84 -4.66 4.52
CA VAL A 78 4.40 -3.72 3.53
C VAL A 78 3.24 -3.13 2.74
N HIS A 79 2.98 -1.85 2.94
CA HIS A 79 2.01 -1.08 2.18
C HIS A 79 2.69 -0.40 1.00
N VAL A 80 2.16 -0.60 -0.20
CA VAL A 80 2.63 0.09 -1.42
C VAL A 80 1.52 0.99 -1.91
N VAL A 81 1.69 2.30 -1.77
CA VAL A 81 0.75 3.29 -2.27
C VAL A 81 1.18 3.70 -3.66
N VAL A 82 0.43 3.24 -4.68
CA VAL A 82 0.62 3.65 -6.07
C VAL A 82 0.04 5.05 -6.22
N ASN A 83 0.87 6.05 -5.94
CA ASN A 83 0.49 7.45 -5.89
C ASN A 83 0.55 8.07 -7.28
N ASN A 84 -0.51 7.87 -8.06
CA ASN A 84 -0.62 8.45 -9.40
C ASN A 84 -1.12 9.89 -9.41
N GLN A 85 -1.28 10.50 -8.22
CA GLN A 85 -1.60 11.92 -8.03
C GLN A 85 -2.96 12.34 -8.61
N ILE A 86 -3.89 11.40 -8.72
CA ILE A 86 -5.25 11.68 -9.15
C ILE A 86 -6.22 10.63 -8.58
N GLY A 87 -7.35 11.05 -8.06
CA GLY A 87 -8.46 10.17 -7.64
C GLY A 87 -9.63 10.31 -8.60
N PHE A 88 -9.80 9.38 -9.54
CA PHE A 88 -10.71 9.47 -10.68
C PHE A 88 -10.43 10.74 -11.49
N THR A 89 -11.10 11.86 -11.21
CA THR A 89 -10.89 13.19 -11.84
C THR A 89 -10.49 14.28 -10.84
N THR A 90 -10.21 13.91 -9.58
CA THR A 90 -9.89 14.84 -8.50
C THR A 90 -8.39 14.92 -8.27
N LEU A 91 -7.82 16.11 -8.36
CA LEU A 91 -6.41 16.36 -8.04
C LEU A 91 -6.15 16.31 -6.53
N PRO A 92 -4.90 16.07 -6.08
CA PRO A 92 -4.58 15.96 -4.66
C PRO A 92 -5.01 17.17 -3.82
N ASN A 93 -4.82 18.38 -4.34
CA ASN A 93 -5.16 19.62 -3.64
C ASN A 93 -6.66 19.82 -3.39
N ASP A 94 -7.49 19.17 -4.21
CA ASP A 94 -8.95 19.19 -4.07
C ASP A 94 -9.47 17.95 -3.32
N GLY A 95 -8.63 16.92 -3.17
CA GLY A 95 -9.00 15.62 -2.62
C GLY A 95 -8.57 15.38 -1.18
N ARG A 96 -7.56 16.09 -0.67
CA ARG A 96 -7.05 15.91 0.70
C ARG A 96 -6.39 17.16 1.24
N THR A 97 -6.46 17.32 2.56
CA THR A 97 -5.78 18.41 3.28
C THR A 97 -4.30 18.08 3.50
N ALA A 98 -3.97 16.81 3.71
CA ALA A 98 -2.61 16.37 3.97
C ALA A 98 -1.72 16.53 2.74
N THR A 99 -0.45 16.89 2.93
CA THR A 99 0.53 17.03 1.85
C THR A 99 0.74 15.69 1.13
N HIS A 100 0.89 14.60 1.88
CA HIS A 100 1.06 13.26 1.32
C HIS A 100 -0.16 12.39 1.63
N ALA A 101 -0.56 11.55 0.69
CA ALA A 101 -1.60 10.55 0.93
C ALA A 101 -1.25 9.61 2.09
N THR A 102 0.04 9.41 2.31
CA THR A 102 0.62 8.53 3.32
C THR A 102 0.77 9.17 4.71
N ASP A 103 0.39 10.43 4.89
CA ASP A 103 0.49 11.10 6.21
C ASP A 103 -0.33 10.41 7.30
N ILE A 104 -1.38 9.65 6.94
CA ILE A 104 -2.14 8.85 7.90
C ILE A 104 -1.31 7.77 8.60
N ALA A 105 -0.24 7.28 7.97
CA ALA A 105 0.66 6.29 8.56
C ALA A 105 1.44 6.84 9.78
N ARG A 106 1.54 8.16 9.91
CA ARG A 106 2.18 8.80 11.07
C ARG A 106 1.50 8.49 12.39
N MET A 107 0.20 8.18 12.37
CA MET A 107 -0.56 7.81 13.59
C MET A 107 0.04 6.58 14.27
N THR A 108 0.52 5.62 13.50
CA THR A 108 1.10 4.37 13.98
C THR A 108 2.63 4.39 14.00
N LYS A 109 3.23 5.55 13.64
CA LYS A 109 4.69 5.71 13.54
C LYS A 109 5.32 4.74 12.54
N ALA A 110 4.55 4.26 11.55
CA ALA A 110 5.08 3.49 10.45
C ALA A 110 5.99 4.38 9.59
N PRO A 111 7.21 3.96 9.25
CA PRO A 111 8.07 4.72 8.35
C PRO A 111 7.46 4.77 6.96
N VAL A 112 7.66 5.90 6.27
CA VAL A 112 7.22 6.11 4.90
C VAL A 112 8.43 6.40 4.03
N PHE A 113 8.58 5.64 2.95
CA PHE A 113 9.61 5.87 1.93
C PHE A 113 8.95 6.47 0.69
N HIS A 114 9.20 7.76 0.44
CA HIS A 114 8.77 8.41 -0.80
C HIS A 114 9.79 8.10 -1.90
N VAL A 115 9.35 7.50 -2.98
CA VAL A 115 10.21 7.11 -4.10
C VAL A 115 9.59 7.45 -5.44
N ASN A 116 10.40 7.99 -6.36
CA ASN A 116 9.99 8.24 -7.74
C ASN A 116 9.93 6.91 -8.50
N ALA A 117 8.76 6.59 -9.08
CA ALA A 117 8.54 5.38 -9.85
C ALA A 117 9.34 5.34 -11.18
N ASP A 118 9.76 6.50 -11.69
CA ASP A 118 10.59 6.59 -12.89
C ASP A 118 12.08 6.26 -12.63
N ASP A 119 12.45 6.02 -11.35
CA ASP A 119 13.76 5.49 -10.96
C ASP A 119 13.61 4.05 -10.44
N PRO A 120 13.67 3.02 -11.31
CA PRO A 120 13.47 1.63 -10.91
C PRO A 120 14.52 1.13 -9.92
N ASP A 121 15.74 1.66 -9.96
CA ASP A 121 16.78 1.30 -9.01
C ASP A 121 16.46 1.84 -7.60
N ALA A 122 15.95 3.06 -7.50
CA ALA A 122 15.48 3.63 -6.24
C ALA A 122 14.27 2.83 -5.70
N VAL A 123 13.34 2.42 -6.56
CA VAL A 123 12.19 1.59 -6.17
C VAL A 123 12.65 0.26 -5.58
N VAL A 124 13.60 -0.42 -6.22
CA VAL A 124 14.17 -1.69 -5.71
C VAL A 124 14.86 -1.49 -4.37
N ARG A 125 15.63 -0.39 -4.21
CA ARG A 125 16.27 -0.06 -2.92
C ARG A 125 15.25 0.20 -1.82
N ALA A 126 14.19 0.97 -2.11
CA ALA A 126 13.11 1.24 -1.16
C ALA A 126 12.37 -0.04 -0.76
N ALA A 127 12.08 -0.92 -1.71
CA ALA A 127 11.42 -2.19 -1.46
C ALA A 127 12.25 -3.12 -0.56
N ARG A 128 13.56 -3.21 -0.81
CA ARG A 128 14.49 -3.97 0.04
C ARG A 128 14.54 -3.42 1.46
N LEU A 129 14.67 -2.11 1.60
CA LEU A 129 14.71 -1.44 2.90
C LEU A 129 13.40 -1.64 3.67
N ALA A 130 12.26 -1.55 3.00
CA ALA A 130 10.95 -1.81 3.59
C ALA A 130 10.84 -3.25 4.08
N PHE A 131 11.27 -4.22 3.28
CA PHE A 131 11.30 -5.62 3.67
C PHE A 131 12.21 -5.85 4.88
N GLU A 132 13.44 -5.35 4.85
CA GLU A 132 14.41 -5.48 5.94
C GLU A 132 13.90 -4.81 7.24
N TYR A 133 13.25 -3.66 7.12
CA TYR A 133 12.63 -2.99 8.26
C TYR A 133 11.54 -3.87 8.89
N ARG A 134 10.62 -4.39 8.06
CA ARG A 134 9.56 -5.28 8.52
C ARG A 134 10.13 -6.53 9.20
N GLU A 135 11.10 -7.19 8.58
CA GLU A 135 11.73 -8.39 9.16
C GLU A 135 12.41 -8.11 10.50
N ARG A 136 13.09 -6.97 10.59
CA ARG A 136 13.86 -6.62 11.79
C ARG A 136 12.99 -6.16 12.96
N PHE A 137 11.93 -5.40 12.68
CA PHE A 137 11.15 -4.73 13.71
C PHE A 137 9.74 -5.30 13.89
N GLY A 138 9.28 -6.15 12.99
CA GLY A 138 7.93 -6.73 13.04
C GLY A 138 6.82 -5.68 12.95
N ARG A 139 7.03 -4.60 12.19
CA ARG A 139 6.13 -3.44 12.10
C ARG A 139 5.80 -3.10 10.66
N ASP A 140 4.67 -2.40 10.50
CA ASP A 140 4.24 -1.86 9.22
C ASP A 140 5.24 -0.86 8.66
N VAL A 141 5.31 -0.82 7.33
CA VAL A 141 6.11 0.11 6.56
C VAL A 141 5.36 0.50 5.30
N VAL A 142 5.48 1.76 4.89
CA VAL A 142 4.78 2.29 3.72
C VAL A 142 5.77 2.74 2.67
N ILE A 143 5.54 2.35 1.43
CA ILE A 143 6.22 2.86 0.25
C ILE A 143 5.25 3.76 -0.50
N ASP A 144 5.51 5.05 -0.54
CA ASP A 144 4.80 6.02 -1.36
C ASP A 144 5.46 6.07 -2.75
N LEU A 145 4.91 5.31 -3.68
CA LEU A 145 5.41 5.18 -5.04
C LEU A 145 4.82 6.28 -5.90
N ILE A 146 5.54 7.39 -6.05
CA ILE A 146 5.08 8.56 -6.76
C ILE A 146 5.21 8.33 -8.26
N CYS A 147 4.08 8.31 -8.94
CA CYS A 147 3.97 7.99 -10.36
C CYS A 147 2.89 8.85 -11.02
N TYR A 148 2.46 8.46 -12.21
CA TYR A 148 1.34 9.05 -12.93
C TYR A 148 0.47 7.97 -13.58
N ARG A 149 -0.79 8.30 -13.85
CA ARG A 149 -1.71 7.46 -14.59
C ARG A 149 -1.66 7.86 -16.06
N ARG A 150 -1.08 7.02 -16.89
CA ARG A 150 -0.88 7.33 -18.32
C ARG A 150 -2.18 7.38 -19.12
N ARG A 151 -3.18 6.59 -18.73
CA ARG A 151 -4.46 6.51 -19.45
C ARG A 151 -5.61 6.90 -18.52
N GLY A 152 -6.85 6.89 -19.01
CA GLY A 152 -8.02 7.18 -18.21
C GLY A 152 -8.26 6.21 -17.04
N HIS A 153 -9.23 6.54 -16.22
CA HIS A 153 -9.66 5.72 -15.09
C HIS A 153 -10.21 4.35 -15.54
N ASN A 154 -10.88 4.33 -16.69
CA ASN A 154 -11.38 3.13 -17.36
C ASN A 154 -11.34 3.33 -18.88
N GLU A 155 -11.84 2.35 -19.63
CA GLU A 155 -11.79 2.34 -21.10
C GLU A 155 -12.59 3.45 -21.76
N ALA A 156 -13.60 4.00 -21.07
CA ALA A 156 -14.47 5.05 -21.58
C ALA A 156 -14.03 6.47 -21.16
N ASP A 157 -13.03 6.58 -20.28
CA ASP A 157 -12.57 7.85 -19.76
C ASP A 157 -11.46 8.44 -20.64
N ASP A 158 -11.68 9.65 -21.14
CA ASP A 158 -10.65 10.49 -21.76
C ASP A 158 -10.15 11.53 -20.75
N PRO A 159 -9.01 11.30 -20.09
CA PRO A 159 -8.53 12.16 -19.03
C PRO A 159 -8.07 13.55 -19.53
N SER A 160 -7.80 13.72 -20.82
CA SER A 160 -7.43 15.01 -21.39
C SER A 160 -8.59 16.02 -21.32
N MET A 161 -9.83 15.54 -21.25
CA MET A 161 -11.02 16.38 -21.11
C MET A 161 -11.15 16.99 -19.70
N THR A 162 -10.67 16.32 -18.68
CA THR A 162 -10.78 16.75 -17.27
C THR A 162 -9.48 17.32 -16.72
N GLN A 163 -8.33 16.78 -17.13
CA GLN A 163 -6.99 17.20 -16.72
C GLN A 163 -6.08 17.50 -17.94
N PRO A 164 -6.42 18.47 -18.79
CA PRO A 164 -5.69 18.70 -20.05
C PRO A 164 -4.23 19.06 -19.83
N LYS A 165 -3.92 19.88 -18.84
CA LYS A 165 -2.54 20.29 -18.55
C LYS A 165 -1.68 19.12 -18.07
N MET A 166 -2.19 18.30 -17.13
CA MET A 166 -1.50 17.13 -16.62
C MET A 166 -1.16 16.13 -17.74
N TYR A 167 -2.10 15.90 -18.66
CA TYR A 167 -1.88 14.94 -19.75
C TYR A 167 -1.03 15.49 -20.88
N GLN A 168 -0.96 16.80 -21.07
CA GLN A 168 0.05 17.42 -21.93
C GLN A 168 1.48 17.11 -21.42
N ASP A 169 1.69 17.20 -20.10
CA ASP A 169 2.98 16.92 -19.48
C ASP A 169 3.32 15.41 -19.51
N ILE A 170 2.31 14.51 -19.41
CA ILE A 170 2.49 13.05 -19.46
C ILE A 170 2.81 12.56 -20.87
N ASP A 171 2.28 13.20 -21.90
CA ASP A 171 2.43 12.80 -23.30
C ASP A 171 3.67 13.41 -23.96
N ALA A 172 4.34 14.37 -23.32
CA ALA A 172 5.56 15.02 -23.81
C ALA A 172 6.79 14.15 -23.61
#